data_49d2fb97f8044f15cf76c662e55b1ff1
#
_entry.id   49d2fb97f8044f15cf76c662e55b1ff1
#
_cell.length_a   1.000
_cell.length_b   1.000
_cell.length_c   1.000
_cell.angle_alpha   90.00
_cell.angle_beta   90.00
_cell.angle_gamma   90.00
#
_symmetry.space_group_name_H-M   'P 1'
#
loop_
_entity.id
_entity.type
_entity.pdbx_description
1 polymer ?
#
loop_
_entity_poly.entity_id
_entity_poly.type
_entity_poly.pdbx_seq_one_letter_code
_entity_poly.pdbx_strand_id
1 'polypeptide(L)'
;MNIENQTQYVLLGAVLTFSEYADVLQDLKIDYFCPELRDTFAAILGYWEHNDKWNPVEVMGRYDNCKKAMGECLDAFGAEFIRNVTHDMMLGWARIVKEQSALSRAREIAFKIVDGSTRYADLTGIYEQLGEAINLHNERSDFIPMCDGIDNYIRKLDDKPEYISTGLKVLDNNLHLVPGNFVVIGGRPSAGKTALSLQLACEIAKNGRKVAYFSLETDPDTLYARIIANQLGVPLHTVKNKTVSIDELDRLAAIKKYQLYVRSAAGKSVGWIRTQSIRMQAKVVFIDYLQLIHQAGAKDRYSAVTEISMALHEFAQSTGTLVVALAQLNRETARTGIPPTAADLRESGQIEQDADAIILLAQNVTTKKRPEQHYHFALEKNKEGNVGLLDIMFQMETQQFKECVWM
;
A
#
# COMPACT_ATOMS: atom_id res chain seq x y z
N MET A 1 -14.66 31.44 24.95
CA MET A 1 -13.84 30.94 23.82
C MET A 1 -13.04 29.76 24.30
N ASN A 2 -13.25 28.58 23.70
CA ASN A 2 -12.50 27.36 24.10
C ASN A 2 -11.06 27.50 23.56
N ILE A 3 -10.05 27.29 24.41
CA ILE A 3 -8.62 27.45 24.05
C ILE A 3 -8.27 26.59 22.85
N GLU A 4 -8.90 25.41 22.71
CA GLU A 4 -8.67 24.49 21.60
C GLU A 4 -9.08 25.05 20.23
N ASN A 5 -10.03 26.01 20.16
CA ASN A 5 -10.52 26.56 18.89
C ASN A 5 -9.92 27.94 18.57
N GLN A 6 -9.06 28.49 19.43
CA GLN A 6 -8.51 29.83 19.28
C GLN A 6 -7.84 30.07 17.92
N THR A 7 -7.10 29.11 17.41
CA THR A 7 -6.43 29.21 16.11
C THR A 7 -7.42 29.36 14.94
N GLN A 8 -8.62 28.77 15.02
CA GLN A 8 -9.66 28.89 14.00
C GLN A 8 -10.18 30.34 13.92
N TYR A 9 -10.43 30.98 15.07
CA TYR A 9 -10.83 32.39 15.15
C TYR A 9 -9.74 33.31 14.62
N VAL A 10 -8.48 33.08 15.02
CA VAL A 10 -7.33 33.87 14.57
C VAL A 10 -7.14 33.75 13.05
N LEU A 11 -7.24 32.56 12.48
CA LEU A 11 -7.11 32.34 11.03
C LEU A 11 -8.19 33.10 10.24
N LEU A 12 -9.47 32.95 10.63
CA LEU A 12 -10.56 33.63 9.94
C LEU A 12 -10.51 35.16 10.13
N GLY A 13 -10.09 35.61 11.30
CA GLY A 13 -9.87 37.06 11.56
C GLY A 13 -8.73 37.64 10.73
N ALA A 14 -7.66 36.89 10.55
CA ALA A 14 -6.55 37.26 9.70
C ALA A 14 -6.97 37.35 8.22
N VAL A 15 -7.75 36.39 7.71
CA VAL A 15 -8.27 36.43 6.33
C VAL A 15 -9.27 37.61 6.15
N LEU A 16 -10.11 37.86 7.12
CA LEU A 16 -10.99 39.04 7.09
C LEU A 16 -10.21 40.34 7.00
N THR A 17 -9.02 40.42 7.61
CA THR A 17 -8.17 41.60 7.61
C THR A 17 -7.28 41.70 6.34
N PHE A 18 -6.75 40.57 5.87
CA PHE A 18 -5.77 40.44 4.78
C PHE A 18 -6.29 39.44 3.73
N SER A 19 -7.08 39.96 2.80
CA SER A 19 -7.70 39.14 1.75
C SER A 19 -6.71 38.46 0.80
N GLU A 20 -5.50 39.00 0.67
CA GLU A 20 -4.42 38.42 -0.14
C GLU A 20 -3.99 37.02 0.35
N TYR A 21 -4.36 36.63 1.56
CA TYR A 21 -4.08 35.30 2.12
C TYR A 21 -5.32 34.41 2.18
N ALA A 22 -6.43 34.78 1.56
CA ALA A 22 -7.67 34.00 1.59
C ALA A 22 -7.54 32.66 0.82
N ASP A 23 -6.56 32.54 -0.07
CA ASP A 23 -6.22 31.32 -0.79
C ASP A 23 -5.93 30.14 0.14
N VAL A 24 -5.40 30.38 1.37
CA VAL A 24 -5.16 29.33 2.37
C VAL A 24 -6.43 28.62 2.84
N LEU A 25 -7.61 29.24 2.64
CA LEU A 25 -8.88 28.63 2.99
C LEU A 25 -9.36 27.59 1.99
N GLN A 26 -8.85 27.60 0.74
CA GLN A 26 -9.26 26.64 -0.30
C GLN A 26 -8.95 25.20 0.08
N ASP A 27 -7.87 24.98 0.83
CA ASP A 27 -7.44 23.67 1.30
C ASP A 27 -8.15 23.21 2.58
N LEU A 28 -9.08 24.04 3.11
CA LEU A 28 -9.81 23.72 4.32
C LEU A 28 -11.25 23.29 4.01
N LYS A 29 -11.75 22.37 4.80
CA LYS A 29 -13.14 21.89 4.71
C LYS A 29 -13.97 22.50 5.86
N ILE A 30 -15.25 22.72 5.62
CA ILE A 30 -16.18 23.26 6.60
C ILE A 30 -16.18 22.47 7.92
N ASP A 31 -15.99 21.15 7.83
CA ASP A 31 -15.96 20.26 8.98
C ASP A 31 -14.70 20.36 9.84
N TYR A 32 -13.69 21.11 9.40
CA TYR A 32 -12.49 21.38 10.21
C TYR A 32 -12.74 22.43 11.27
N PHE A 33 -13.83 23.21 11.13
CA PHE A 33 -14.20 24.27 12.04
C PHE A 33 -15.22 23.82 13.08
N CYS A 34 -15.15 24.42 14.27
CA CYS A 34 -16.18 24.25 15.28
C CYS A 34 -17.54 24.72 14.76
N PRO A 35 -18.65 24.16 15.26
CA PRO A 35 -20.01 24.45 14.75
C PRO A 35 -20.31 25.95 14.63
N GLU A 36 -19.81 26.75 15.56
CA GLU A 36 -20.03 28.19 15.63
C GLU A 36 -19.35 28.95 14.48
N LEU A 37 -18.29 28.41 13.88
CA LEU A 37 -17.52 29.06 12.83
C LEU A 37 -17.78 28.50 11.41
N ARG A 38 -18.53 27.41 11.27
CA ARG A 38 -18.80 26.80 9.96
C ARG A 38 -19.45 27.74 8.96
N ASP A 39 -20.50 28.41 9.39
CA ASP A 39 -21.22 29.38 8.54
C ASP A 39 -20.32 30.59 8.22
N THR A 40 -19.50 31.02 9.18
CA THR A 40 -18.53 32.09 8.99
C THR A 40 -17.46 31.73 7.98
N PHE A 41 -16.90 30.54 8.09
CA PHE A 41 -15.93 30.03 7.09
C PHE A 41 -16.55 29.96 5.70
N ALA A 42 -17.75 29.38 5.56
CA ALA A 42 -18.45 29.28 4.28
C ALA A 42 -18.75 30.65 3.67
N ALA A 43 -19.15 31.63 4.52
CA ALA A 43 -19.44 33.00 4.09
C ALA A 43 -18.16 33.70 3.58
N ILE A 44 -17.04 33.56 4.29
CA ILE A 44 -15.75 34.17 3.91
C ILE A 44 -15.25 33.57 2.61
N LEU A 45 -15.20 32.23 2.51
CA LEU A 45 -14.73 31.52 1.31
C LEU A 45 -15.62 31.83 0.11
N GLY A 46 -16.94 31.73 0.25
CA GLY A 46 -17.88 32.01 -0.83
C GLY A 46 -17.86 33.48 -1.29
N TYR A 47 -17.62 34.42 -0.39
CA TYR A 47 -17.42 35.82 -0.80
C TYR A 47 -16.13 36.00 -1.61
N TRP A 48 -15.04 35.39 -1.17
CA TRP A 48 -13.75 35.49 -1.82
C TRP A 48 -13.77 34.86 -3.24
N GLU A 49 -14.43 33.72 -3.41
CA GLU A 49 -14.54 33.05 -4.71
C GLU A 49 -15.35 33.82 -5.76
N HIS A 50 -16.28 34.69 -5.33
CA HIS A 50 -17.23 35.33 -6.23
C HIS A 50 -17.00 36.84 -6.40
N ASN A 51 -16.01 37.45 -5.73
CA ASN A 51 -15.79 38.88 -5.79
C ASN A 51 -14.32 39.23 -5.99
N ASP A 52 -14.05 40.03 -7.05
CA ASP A 52 -12.72 40.52 -7.38
C ASP A 52 -12.15 41.54 -6.39
N LYS A 53 -13.02 42.14 -5.59
CA LYS A 53 -12.64 43.16 -4.60
C LYS A 53 -13.08 42.70 -3.22
N TRP A 54 -12.12 42.60 -2.34
CA TRP A 54 -12.35 42.26 -0.94
C TRP A 54 -12.67 43.50 -0.11
N ASN A 55 -13.77 43.43 0.67
CA ASN A 55 -14.10 44.43 1.63
C ASN A 55 -14.71 43.77 2.87
N PRO A 56 -13.99 43.71 4.01
CA PRO A 56 -14.49 43.08 5.24
C PRO A 56 -15.84 43.60 5.72
N VAL A 57 -16.10 44.91 5.53
CA VAL A 57 -17.35 45.54 5.93
C VAL A 57 -18.52 45.04 5.07
N GLU A 58 -18.29 44.84 3.77
CA GLU A 58 -19.31 44.29 2.88
C GLU A 58 -19.57 42.81 3.18
N VAL A 59 -18.52 42.00 3.49
CA VAL A 59 -18.69 40.61 3.92
C VAL A 59 -19.57 40.56 5.17
N MET A 60 -19.26 41.36 6.19
CA MET A 60 -20.04 41.43 7.42
C MET A 60 -21.47 41.94 7.21
N GLY A 61 -21.67 42.88 6.28
CA GLY A 61 -22.98 43.40 5.94
C GLY A 61 -23.85 42.43 5.12
N ARG A 62 -23.22 41.59 4.31
CA ARG A 62 -23.92 40.63 3.45
C ARG A 62 -24.36 39.37 4.19
N TYR A 63 -23.65 38.99 5.24
CA TYR A 63 -23.89 37.77 6.03
C TYR A 63 -24.22 38.12 7.49
N ASP A 64 -25.41 38.71 7.73
CA ASP A 64 -25.83 39.19 9.03
C ASP A 64 -25.84 38.09 10.13
N ASN A 65 -26.15 36.86 9.76
CA ASN A 65 -26.13 35.70 10.67
C ASN A 65 -24.72 35.36 11.19
N CYS A 66 -23.66 35.71 10.44
CA CYS A 66 -22.27 35.47 10.82
C CYS A 66 -21.58 36.68 11.45
N LYS A 67 -22.23 37.85 11.49
CA LYS A 67 -21.65 39.14 11.91
C LYS A 67 -21.02 39.09 13.29
N LYS A 68 -21.69 38.44 14.24
CA LYS A 68 -21.16 38.27 15.60
C LYS A 68 -19.89 37.43 15.63
N ALA A 69 -19.93 36.28 14.96
CA ALA A 69 -18.77 35.37 14.91
C ALA A 69 -17.59 36.01 14.14
N MET A 70 -17.85 36.76 13.05
CA MET A 70 -16.85 37.55 12.35
C MET A 70 -16.18 38.59 13.25
N GLY A 71 -16.99 39.30 14.09
CA GLY A 71 -16.47 40.24 15.10
C GLY A 71 -15.55 39.53 16.10
N GLU A 72 -15.96 38.37 16.61
CA GLU A 72 -15.15 37.55 17.51
C GLU A 72 -13.86 37.08 16.87
N CYS A 73 -13.87 36.76 15.55
CA CYS A 73 -12.66 36.42 14.79
C CYS A 73 -11.70 37.63 14.69
N LEU A 74 -12.20 38.80 14.39
CA LEU A 74 -11.38 40.03 14.32
C LEU A 74 -10.79 40.38 15.70
N ASP A 75 -11.57 40.25 16.77
CA ASP A 75 -11.10 40.48 18.14
C ASP A 75 -10.02 39.45 18.54
N ALA A 76 -10.20 38.18 18.15
CA ALA A 76 -9.21 37.11 18.41
C ALA A 76 -7.90 37.31 17.67
N PHE A 77 -7.98 37.87 16.45
CA PHE A 77 -6.79 38.18 15.65
C PHE A 77 -6.02 39.36 16.27
N GLY A 78 -6.71 40.39 16.81
CA GLY A 78 -6.15 41.47 17.58
C GLY A 78 -5.13 42.36 16.85
N ALA A 79 -4.95 43.60 17.38
CA ALA A 79 -4.06 44.58 16.77
C ALA A 79 -2.56 44.23 16.79
N GLU A 80 -2.14 43.33 17.66
CA GLU A 80 -0.73 42.93 17.81
C GLU A 80 -0.21 42.12 16.63
N PHE A 81 -1.08 41.36 15.95
CA PHE A 81 -0.70 40.52 14.81
C PHE A 81 -0.64 41.28 13.48
N ILE A 82 -1.34 42.46 13.38
CA ILE A 82 -1.51 43.21 12.13
C ILE A 82 -0.19 43.63 11.46
N ARG A 83 0.90 43.74 12.19
CA ARG A 83 2.17 44.28 11.67
C ARG A 83 3.08 43.27 11.00
N ASN A 84 2.91 41.97 11.24
CA ASN A 84 3.89 40.94 10.86
C ASN A 84 3.29 39.64 10.31
N VAL A 85 2.04 39.64 9.82
CA VAL A 85 1.46 38.43 9.21
C VAL A 85 2.13 38.14 7.89
N THR A 86 2.56 36.90 7.71
CA THR A 86 3.11 36.38 6.45
C THR A 86 2.25 35.23 5.95
N HIS A 87 2.32 34.93 4.64
CA HIS A 87 1.64 33.78 4.05
C HIS A 87 2.03 32.47 4.73
N ASP A 88 3.30 32.30 5.09
CA ASP A 88 3.78 31.11 5.84
C ASP A 88 3.13 30.96 7.22
N MET A 89 2.88 32.06 7.91
CA MET A 89 2.14 32.02 9.17
C MET A 89 0.68 31.58 8.97
N MET A 90 0.04 32.06 7.90
CA MET A 90 -1.31 31.67 7.54
C MET A 90 -1.40 30.18 7.21
N LEU A 91 -0.47 29.65 6.42
CA LEU A 91 -0.34 28.23 6.16
C LEU A 91 -0.08 27.42 7.44
N GLY A 92 0.72 27.96 8.35
CA GLY A 92 0.95 27.38 9.67
C GLY A 92 -0.34 27.25 10.50
N TRP A 93 -1.15 28.30 10.54
CA TRP A 93 -2.44 28.26 11.25
C TRP A 93 -3.47 27.34 10.56
N ALA A 94 -3.53 27.34 9.22
CA ALA A 94 -4.38 26.41 8.47
C ALA A 94 -4.01 24.95 8.77
N ARG A 95 -2.71 24.65 8.87
CA ARG A 95 -2.23 23.32 9.26
C ARG A 95 -2.67 22.96 10.68
N ILE A 96 -2.54 23.88 11.65
CA ILE A 96 -2.98 23.63 13.03
C ILE A 96 -4.49 23.35 13.07
N VAL A 97 -5.31 24.06 12.29
CA VAL A 97 -6.76 23.81 12.20
C VAL A 97 -7.05 22.41 11.69
N LYS A 98 -6.34 21.94 10.65
CA LYS A 98 -6.45 20.56 10.15
C LYS A 98 -6.07 19.53 11.23
N GLU A 99 -4.93 19.73 11.91
CA GLU A 99 -4.44 18.86 12.98
C GLU A 99 -5.43 18.75 14.15
N GLN A 100 -5.97 19.88 14.59
CA GLN A 100 -6.96 19.91 15.66
C GLN A 100 -8.25 19.19 15.26
N SER A 101 -8.70 19.36 14.02
CA SER A 101 -9.88 18.65 13.52
C SER A 101 -9.65 17.13 13.47
N ALA A 102 -8.50 16.69 12.96
CA ALA A 102 -8.14 15.26 12.92
C ALA A 102 -8.08 14.65 14.34
N LEU A 103 -7.48 15.39 15.29
CA LEU A 103 -7.40 14.95 16.69
C LEU A 103 -8.77 14.90 17.36
N SER A 104 -9.66 15.88 17.09
CA SER A 104 -11.02 15.88 17.61
C SER A 104 -11.82 14.68 17.11
N ARG A 105 -11.76 14.39 15.80
CA ARG A 105 -12.40 13.20 15.21
C ARG A 105 -11.84 11.89 15.79
N ALA A 106 -10.52 11.80 15.94
CA ALA A 106 -9.90 10.63 16.56
C ALA A 106 -10.36 10.42 18.00
N ARG A 107 -10.53 11.51 18.78
CA ARG A 107 -11.08 11.45 20.16
C ARG A 107 -12.54 10.98 20.17
N GLU A 108 -13.39 11.48 19.25
CA GLU A 108 -14.78 11.03 19.13
C GLU A 108 -14.88 9.55 18.80
N ILE A 109 -14.02 9.05 17.90
CA ILE A 109 -13.94 7.64 17.54
C ILE A 109 -13.47 6.81 18.73
N ALA A 110 -12.43 7.27 19.45
CA ALA A 110 -11.94 6.60 20.64
C ALA A 110 -13.00 6.55 21.76
N PHE A 111 -13.78 7.61 21.93
CA PHE A 111 -14.86 7.67 22.91
C PHE A 111 -15.93 6.60 22.66
N LYS A 112 -16.31 6.36 21.38
CA LYS A 112 -17.24 5.27 21.00
C LYS A 112 -16.74 3.88 21.40
N ILE A 113 -15.43 3.68 21.45
CA ILE A 113 -14.82 2.41 21.89
C ILE A 113 -14.92 2.31 23.43
N VAL A 114 -14.66 3.40 24.13
CA VAL A 114 -14.57 3.43 25.61
C VAL A 114 -15.93 3.40 26.29
N ASP A 115 -16.97 4.00 25.68
CA ASP A 115 -18.33 4.06 26.25
C ASP A 115 -19.07 2.69 26.23
N GLY A 116 -18.45 1.67 25.63
CA GLY A 116 -18.99 0.31 25.59
C GLY A 116 -20.12 0.11 24.57
N SER A 117 -20.43 1.10 23.73
CA SER A 117 -21.45 0.99 22.67
C SER A 117 -20.96 0.18 21.47
N THR A 118 -19.63 0.02 21.32
CA THR A 118 -18.99 -0.64 20.18
C THR A 118 -18.98 -2.15 20.32
N ARG A 119 -19.52 -2.88 19.33
CA ARG A 119 -19.42 -4.33 19.23
C ARG A 119 -18.15 -4.73 18.50
N TYR A 120 -17.66 -5.94 18.73
CA TYR A 120 -16.46 -6.48 18.06
C TYR A 120 -16.56 -6.41 16.52
N ALA A 121 -17.76 -6.63 15.97
CA ALA A 121 -18.03 -6.54 14.54
C ALA A 121 -17.80 -5.12 13.95
N ASP A 122 -17.95 -4.09 14.78
CA ASP A 122 -17.86 -2.68 14.35
C ASP A 122 -16.40 -2.16 14.38
N LEU A 123 -15.45 -2.92 14.97
CA LEU A 123 -14.05 -2.49 15.14
C LEU A 123 -13.33 -2.26 13.81
N THR A 124 -13.67 -2.99 12.76
CA THR A 124 -13.06 -2.78 11.42
C THR A 124 -13.46 -1.43 10.86
N GLY A 125 -14.76 -1.08 10.91
CA GLY A 125 -15.23 0.24 10.45
C GLY A 125 -14.67 1.40 11.29
N ILE A 126 -14.49 1.20 12.58
CA ILE A 126 -13.84 2.19 13.47
C ILE A 126 -12.37 2.39 13.08
N TYR A 127 -11.66 1.31 12.76
CA TYR A 127 -10.28 1.39 12.30
C TYR A 127 -10.16 2.16 10.97
N GLU A 128 -11.07 1.91 10.03
CA GLU A 128 -11.16 2.65 8.75
C GLU A 128 -11.41 4.13 9.00
N GLN A 129 -12.40 4.50 9.83
CA GLN A 129 -12.69 5.88 10.20
C GLN A 129 -11.49 6.58 10.88
N LEU A 130 -10.76 5.87 11.73
CA LEU A 130 -9.55 6.40 12.37
C LEU A 130 -8.43 6.60 11.34
N GLY A 131 -8.28 5.68 10.40
CA GLY A 131 -7.35 5.80 9.26
C GLY A 131 -7.65 7.01 8.39
N GLU A 132 -8.92 7.23 8.06
CA GLU A 132 -9.38 8.41 7.32
C GLU A 132 -9.12 9.71 8.10
N ALA A 133 -9.40 9.75 9.40
CA ALA A 133 -9.15 10.91 10.22
C ALA A 133 -7.65 11.29 10.27
N ILE A 134 -6.75 10.30 10.26
CA ILE A 134 -5.30 10.49 10.23
C ILE A 134 -4.84 10.90 8.82
N ASN A 135 -5.39 10.29 7.76
CA ASN A 135 -5.02 10.57 6.38
C ASN A 135 -5.46 11.97 5.92
N LEU A 136 -6.56 12.52 6.45
CA LEU A 136 -6.96 13.91 6.22
C LEU A 136 -5.87 14.91 6.60
N HIS A 137 -4.98 14.53 7.52
CA HIS A 137 -3.82 15.34 7.90
C HIS A 137 -2.68 15.27 6.85
N ASN A 138 -2.60 14.17 6.08
CA ASN A 138 -1.56 13.94 5.07
C ASN A 138 -1.95 14.37 3.65
N GLU A 139 -3.17 14.85 3.43
CA GLU A 139 -3.54 15.52 2.18
C GLU A 139 -2.88 16.91 2.12
N ARG A 140 -1.56 16.93 2.01
CA ARG A 140 -0.89 18.07 1.38
C ARG A 140 -1.34 18.07 -0.08
N SER A 141 -1.77 19.19 -0.59
CA SER A 141 -1.76 19.43 -2.05
C SER A 141 -0.28 19.52 -2.45
N ASP A 142 0.37 18.38 -2.59
CA ASP A 142 1.79 18.31 -2.89
C ASP A 142 2.02 18.46 -4.40
N PHE A 143 1.39 19.49 -5.00
CA PHE A 143 1.87 19.99 -6.27
C PHE A 143 3.23 20.62 -6.02
N ILE A 144 4.26 19.84 -6.28
CA ILE A 144 5.64 20.32 -6.24
C ILE A 144 5.89 21.07 -7.54
N PRO A 145 6.25 22.35 -7.51
CA PRO A 145 6.67 23.06 -8.71
C PRO A 145 7.76 22.29 -9.45
N MET A 146 7.74 22.28 -10.77
CA MET A 146 8.67 21.48 -11.57
C MET A 146 10.14 21.81 -11.23
N CYS A 147 10.46 23.08 -10.98
CA CYS A 147 11.80 23.50 -10.54
C CYS A 147 12.22 22.81 -9.25
N ASP A 148 11.35 22.81 -8.22
CA ASP A 148 11.65 22.20 -6.92
C ASP A 148 11.72 20.68 -7.01
N GLY A 149 10.86 20.08 -7.86
CA GLY A 149 10.87 18.65 -8.15
C GLY A 149 12.18 18.21 -8.81
N ILE A 150 12.66 18.96 -9.80
CA ILE A 150 13.94 18.71 -10.48
C ILE A 150 15.10 18.88 -9.50
N ASP A 151 15.12 19.94 -8.72
CA ASP A 151 16.19 20.18 -7.74
C ASP A 151 16.25 19.09 -6.68
N ASN A 152 15.08 18.61 -6.19
CA ASN A 152 14.99 17.49 -5.26
C ASN A 152 15.48 16.18 -5.90
N TYR A 153 15.18 15.95 -7.17
CA TYR A 153 15.67 14.79 -7.92
C TYR A 153 17.19 14.84 -8.10
N ILE A 154 17.74 16.01 -8.49
CA ILE A 154 19.18 16.21 -8.66
C ILE A 154 19.95 15.95 -7.35
N ARG A 155 19.42 16.39 -6.20
CA ARG A 155 20.03 16.12 -4.89
C ARG A 155 20.11 14.63 -4.53
N LYS A 156 19.22 13.82 -5.14
CA LYS A 156 19.14 12.38 -4.93
C LYS A 156 19.83 11.56 -6.02
N LEU A 157 20.50 12.20 -7.01
CA LEU A 157 21.19 11.48 -8.09
C LEU A 157 22.31 10.55 -7.61
N ASP A 158 22.93 10.87 -6.45
CA ASP A 158 23.94 10.03 -5.85
C ASP A 158 23.34 8.85 -5.05
N ASP A 159 22.04 8.88 -4.76
CA ASP A 159 21.34 7.80 -4.09
C ASP A 159 21.10 6.65 -5.10
N LYS A 160 21.77 5.53 -4.87
CA LYS A 160 21.54 4.34 -5.72
C LYS A 160 20.11 3.84 -5.52
N PRO A 161 19.40 3.47 -6.60
CA PRO A 161 18.08 2.86 -6.50
C PRO A 161 18.11 1.64 -5.57
N GLU A 162 17.18 1.57 -4.63
CA GLU A 162 17.10 0.46 -3.68
C GLU A 162 16.37 -0.74 -4.31
N TYR A 163 17.00 -1.40 -5.28
CA TYR A 163 16.42 -2.59 -5.90
C TYR A 163 16.36 -3.76 -4.91
N ILE A 164 15.26 -4.51 -4.99
CA ILE A 164 15.03 -5.70 -4.18
C ILE A 164 15.39 -6.92 -5.04
N SER A 165 16.55 -7.52 -4.78
CA SER A 165 16.98 -8.72 -5.48
C SER A 165 16.12 -9.92 -5.12
N THR A 166 15.67 -10.65 -6.12
CA THR A 166 14.91 -11.90 -6.02
C THR A 166 15.81 -13.12 -5.81
N GLY A 167 17.10 -12.96 -6.05
CA GLY A 167 18.09 -14.05 -6.05
C GLY A 167 18.12 -14.89 -7.33
N LEU A 168 17.25 -14.60 -8.29
CA LEU A 168 17.28 -15.15 -9.64
C LEU A 168 17.73 -14.04 -10.61
N LYS A 169 18.96 -14.15 -11.12
CA LYS A 169 19.52 -13.12 -12.02
C LYS A 169 18.65 -12.87 -13.24
N VAL A 170 18.01 -13.92 -13.75
CA VAL A 170 17.09 -13.83 -14.88
C VAL A 170 15.89 -12.91 -14.57
N LEU A 171 15.43 -12.85 -13.32
CA LEU A 171 14.41 -11.90 -12.89
C LEU A 171 15.03 -10.54 -12.54
N ASP A 172 16.11 -10.51 -11.77
CA ASP A 172 16.74 -9.27 -11.30
C ASP A 172 17.21 -8.37 -12.44
N ASN A 173 17.67 -8.97 -13.56
CA ASN A 173 18.10 -8.22 -14.75
C ASN A 173 16.93 -7.59 -15.53
N ASN A 174 15.69 -7.99 -15.26
CA ASN A 174 14.54 -7.53 -16.02
C ASN A 174 13.50 -6.80 -15.19
N LEU A 175 13.30 -7.14 -13.90
CA LEU A 175 12.18 -6.64 -13.11
C LEU A 175 12.45 -5.32 -12.40
N HIS A 176 13.65 -5.06 -11.91
CA HIS A 176 14.02 -3.87 -11.14
C HIS A 176 13.03 -3.54 -10.00
N LEU A 177 12.73 -4.53 -9.15
CA LEU A 177 11.74 -4.37 -8.08
C LEU A 177 12.16 -3.33 -7.05
N VAL A 178 11.24 -2.43 -6.70
CA VAL A 178 11.46 -1.37 -5.70
C VAL A 178 10.40 -1.42 -4.59
N PRO A 179 10.66 -0.79 -3.42
CA PRO A 179 9.64 -0.58 -2.41
C PRO A 179 8.40 0.11 -2.98
N GLY A 180 7.21 -0.37 -2.61
CA GLY A 180 5.93 0.17 -3.10
C GLY A 180 5.39 -0.51 -4.37
N ASN A 181 6.13 -1.42 -4.99
CA ASN A 181 5.59 -2.17 -6.13
C ASN A 181 4.55 -3.21 -5.69
N PHE A 182 3.53 -3.40 -6.54
CA PHE A 182 2.59 -4.50 -6.50
C PHE A 182 2.88 -5.48 -7.63
N VAL A 183 3.32 -6.70 -7.29
CA VAL A 183 3.74 -7.75 -8.23
C VAL A 183 2.78 -8.92 -8.16
N VAL A 184 2.39 -9.46 -9.31
CA VAL A 184 1.54 -10.64 -9.40
C VAL A 184 2.30 -11.80 -10.04
N ILE A 185 2.33 -12.95 -9.35
CA ILE A 185 2.88 -14.21 -9.87
C ILE A 185 1.70 -15.13 -10.21
N GLY A 186 1.40 -15.24 -11.49
CA GLY A 186 0.34 -16.08 -12.00
C GLY A 186 0.84 -17.47 -12.42
N GLY A 187 -0.05 -18.46 -12.34
CA GLY A 187 0.26 -19.78 -12.85
C GLY A 187 -0.89 -20.78 -12.64
N ARG A 188 -0.87 -21.85 -13.41
CA ARG A 188 -1.84 -22.95 -13.29
C ARG A 188 -1.70 -23.68 -11.95
N PRO A 189 -2.71 -24.41 -11.49
CA PRO A 189 -2.55 -25.30 -10.35
C PRO A 189 -1.32 -26.22 -10.56
N SER A 190 -0.55 -26.42 -9.49
CA SER A 190 0.69 -27.25 -9.50
C SER A 190 1.82 -26.75 -10.43
N ALA A 191 1.75 -25.55 -10.97
CA ALA A 191 2.83 -24.95 -11.77
C ALA A 191 4.05 -24.49 -10.95
N GLY A 192 4.01 -24.60 -9.61
CA GLY A 192 5.14 -24.22 -8.76
C GLY A 192 5.09 -22.79 -8.23
N LYS A 193 3.96 -22.09 -8.30
CA LYS A 193 3.80 -20.71 -7.76
C LYS A 193 4.30 -20.58 -6.32
N THR A 194 3.78 -21.42 -5.42
CA THR A 194 4.21 -21.45 -4.01
C THR A 194 5.69 -21.75 -3.86
N ALA A 195 6.26 -22.66 -4.66
CA ALA A 195 7.69 -22.97 -4.61
C ALA A 195 8.54 -21.76 -5.03
N LEU A 196 8.15 -21.08 -6.13
CA LEU A 196 8.81 -19.86 -6.57
C LEU A 196 8.73 -18.76 -5.51
N SER A 197 7.54 -18.46 -5.04
CA SER A 197 7.34 -17.38 -4.05
C SER A 197 8.10 -17.62 -2.74
N LEU A 198 8.16 -18.85 -2.26
CA LEU A 198 8.96 -19.21 -1.07
C LEU A 198 10.46 -19.05 -1.34
N GLN A 199 10.94 -19.44 -2.55
CA GLN A 199 12.34 -19.24 -2.91
C GLN A 199 12.70 -17.76 -2.93
N LEU A 200 11.89 -16.91 -3.58
CA LEU A 200 12.10 -15.46 -3.60
C LEU A 200 12.04 -14.87 -2.19
N ALA A 201 11.04 -15.27 -1.38
CA ALA A 201 10.89 -14.82 0.00
C ALA A 201 12.10 -15.16 0.87
N CYS A 202 12.65 -16.37 0.72
CA CYS A 202 13.86 -16.80 1.43
C CYS A 202 15.09 -15.98 1.03
N GLU A 203 15.29 -15.74 -0.27
CA GLU A 203 16.45 -14.99 -0.74
C GLU A 203 16.38 -13.51 -0.31
N ILE A 204 15.21 -12.89 -0.40
CA ILE A 204 14.99 -11.52 0.09
C ILE A 204 15.22 -11.44 1.61
N ALA A 205 14.74 -12.43 2.36
CA ALA A 205 14.92 -12.46 3.83
C ALA A 205 16.38 -12.75 4.24
N LYS A 206 17.10 -13.57 3.49
CA LYS A 206 18.53 -13.85 3.64
C LYS A 206 19.37 -12.59 3.46
N ASN A 207 18.96 -11.68 2.56
CA ASN A 207 19.57 -10.39 2.31
C ASN A 207 19.18 -9.32 3.36
N GLY A 208 18.60 -9.75 4.50
CA GLY A 208 18.35 -8.91 5.67
C GLY A 208 17.04 -8.13 5.65
N ARG A 209 16.20 -8.27 4.63
CA ARG A 209 14.89 -7.63 4.60
C ARG A 209 13.87 -8.44 5.39
N LYS A 210 13.02 -7.75 6.14
CA LYS A 210 11.94 -8.37 6.90
C LYS A 210 10.79 -8.73 5.97
N VAL A 211 10.51 -10.04 5.81
CA VAL A 211 9.52 -10.59 4.88
C VAL A 211 8.37 -11.22 5.65
N ALA A 212 7.13 -10.82 5.34
CA ALA A 212 5.91 -11.48 5.79
C ALA A 212 5.35 -12.37 4.67
N TYR A 213 5.06 -13.61 4.98
CA TYR A 213 4.43 -14.56 4.07
C TYR A 213 3.07 -14.98 4.62
N PHE A 214 2.01 -14.57 3.95
CA PHE A 214 0.63 -14.90 4.31
C PHE A 214 0.11 -16.03 3.43
N SER A 215 -0.15 -17.17 4.04
CA SER A 215 -0.75 -18.32 3.36
C SER A 215 -2.24 -18.39 3.64
N LEU A 216 -3.06 -18.46 2.59
CA LEU A 216 -4.50 -18.60 2.69
C LEU A 216 -4.98 -20.03 2.40
N GLU A 217 -4.13 -20.88 1.77
CA GLU A 217 -4.47 -22.26 1.38
C GLU A 217 -3.66 -23.29 2.15
N THR A 218 -2.35 -23.08 2.25
CA THR A 218 -1.40 -24.12 2.75
C THR A 218 -1.06 -23.85 4.21
N ASP A 219 -1.03 -24.92 5.02
CA ASP A 219 -0.61 -24.82 6.42
C ASP A 219 0.88 -24.46 6.56
N PRO A 220 1.29 -23.79 7.67
CA PRO A 220 2.67 -23.35 7.86
C PRO A 220 3.69 -24.50 7.88
N ASP A 221 3.36 -25.67 8.42
CA ASP A 221 4.31 -26.80 8.51
C ASP A 221 4.66 -27.34 7.14
N THR A 222 3.68 -27.41 6.25
CA THR A 222 3.90 -27.77 4.83
C THR A 222 4.79 -26.74 4.12
N LEU A 223 4.61 -25.45 4.41
CA LEU A 223 5.46 -24.39 3.86
C LEU A 223 6.90 -24.49 4.38
N TYR A 224 7.08 -24.71 5.68
CA TYR A 224 8.42 -24.92 6.25
C TYR A 224 9.11 -26.16 5.65
N ALA A 225 8.40 -27.27 5.41
CA ALA A 225 8.97 -28.41 4.74
C ALA A 225 9.47 -28.07 3.32
N ARG A 226 8.72 -27.24 2.56
CA ARG A 226 9.13 -26.75 1.24
C ARG A 226 10.33 -25.81 1.31
N ILE A 227 10.35 -24.89 2.29
CA ILE A 227 11.49 -23.99 2.52
C ILE A 227 12.75 -24.81 2.81
N ILE A 228 12.68 -25.79 3.70
CA ILE A 228 13.81 -26.66 4.05
C ILE A 228 14.30 -27.42 2.82
N ALA A 229 13.39 -28.06 2.06
CA ALA A 229 13.74 -28.79 0.84
C ALA A 229 14.42 -27.88 -0.18
N ASN A 230 13.90 -26.69 -0.40
CA ASN A 230 14.44 -25.69 -1.32
C ASN A 230 15.83 -25.21 -0.87
N GLN A 231 15.97 -24.77 0.37
CA GLN A 231 17.21 -24.16 0.87
C GLN A 231 18.35 -25.16 1.06
N LEU A 232 18.05 -26.40 1.41
CA LEU A 232 19.04 -27.47 1.53
C LEU A 232 19.33 -28.16 0.18
N GLY A 233 18.44 -28.06 -0.81
CA GLY A 233 18.54 -28.77 -2.08
C GLY A 233 18.26 -30.25 -1.94
N VAL A 234 17.48 -30.67 -0.95
CA VAL A 234 17.10 -32.07 -0.69
C VAL A 234 15.67 -32.34 -1.17
N PRO A 235 15.35 -33.60 -1.52
CA PRO A 235 13.99 -33.92 -1.93
C PRO A 235 12.95 -33.63 -0.84
N LEU A 236 11.81 -33.05 -1.21
CA LEU A 236 10.73 -32.71 -0.30
C LEU A 236 10.23 -33.91 0.51
N HIS A 237 10.20 -35.11 -0.10
CA HIS A 237 9.79 -36.32 0.62
C HIS A 237 10.74 -36.67 1.77
N THR A 238 12.06 -36.42 1.62
CA THR A 238 13.07 -36.65 2.67
C THR A 238 12.75 -35.75 3.88
N VAL A 239 12.40 -34.48 3.65
CA VAL A 239 12.03 -33.56 4.71
C VAL A 239 10.72 -33.98 5.38
N LYS A 240 9.70 -34.34 4.60
CA LYS A 240 8.40 -34.78 5.11
C LYS A 240 8.47 -36.08 5.92
N ASN A 241 9.34 -36.99 5.49
CA ASN A 241 9.56 -38.26 6.20
C ASN A 241 10.54 -38.13 7.38
N LYS A 242 11.05 -36.91 7.65
CA LYS A 242 11.99 -36.62 8.75
C LYS A 242 13.27 -37.44 8.68
N THR A 243 13.74 -37.73 7.46
CA THR A 243 14.96 -38.49 7.18
C THR A 243 16.13 -37.57 6.75
N VAL A 244 16.11 -36.35 7.21
CA VAL A 244 17.16 -35.32 6.97
C VAL A 244 18.41 -35.72 7.78
N SER A 245 19.60 -35.67 7.16
CA SER A 245 20.89 -36.02 7.79
C SER A 245 21.32 -34.96 8.83
N ILE A 246 22.30 -35.35 9.68
CA ILE A 246 22.86 -34.43 10.71
C ILE A 246 23.57 -33.25 10.04
N ASP A 247 24.34 -33.46 8.98
CA ASP A 247 25.05 -32.41 8.23
C ASP A 247 24.08 -31.43 7.59
N GLU A 248 22.91 -31.89 7.14
CA GLU A 248 21.83 -31.04 6.63
C GLU A 248 21.19 -30.22 7.75
N LEU A 249 21.04 -30.79 8.96
CA LEU A 249 20.52 -30.07 10.13
C LEU A 249 21.43 -28.92 10.55
N ASP A 250 22.76 -29.09 10.45
CA ASP A 250 23.71 -28.00 10.74
C ASP A 250 23.54 -26.81 9.78
N ARG A 251 23.26 -27.10 8.50
CA ARG A 251 22.96 -26.07 7.51
C ARG A 251 21.68 -25.30 7.80
N LEU A 252 20.71 -25.88 8.51
CA LEU A 252 19.49 -25.20 8.98
C LEU A 252 19.78 -24.03 9.92
N ALA A 253 20.90 -24.06 10.66
CA ALA A 253 21.27 -22.97 11.56
C ALA A 253 21.44 -21.64 10.84
N ALA A 254 21.87 -21.65 9.58
CA ALA A 254 21.95 -20.45 8.74
C ALA A 254 20.55 -19.97 8.32
N ILE A 255 19.67 -20.90 7.92
CA ILE A 255 18.30 -20.60 7.46
C ILE A 255 17.45 -19.98 8.59
N LYS A 256 17.65 -20.43 9.83
CA LYS A 256 16.96 -19.88 11.02
C LYS A 256 17.20 -18.38 11.25
N LYS A 257 18.25 -17.81 10.65
CA LYS A 257 18.58 -16.38 10.76
C LYS A 257 17.82 -15.51 9.77
N TYR A 258 17.13 -16.10 8.78
CA TYR A 258 16.37 -15.36 7.78
C TYR A 258 15.20 -14.64 8.43
N GLN A 259 14.99 -13.39 8.06
CA GLN A 259 13.89 -12.59 8.57
C GLN A 259 12.57 -12.87 7.81
N LEU A 260 12.23 -14.14 7.67
CA LEU A 260 11.00 -14.62 7.04
C LEU A 260 10.00 -15.10 8.09
N TYR A 261 8.81 -14.52 8.06
CA TYR A 261 7.73 -14.80 9.01
C TYR A 261 6.52 -15.33 8.25
N VAL A 262 6.18 -16.59 8.48
CA VAL A 262 5.07 -17.29 7.83
C VAL A 262 3.85 -17.27 8.75
N ARG A 263 2.68 -16.91 8.22
CA ARG A 263 1.43 -16.88 8.96
C ARG A 263 0.25 -17.35 8.13
N SER A 264 -0.64 -18.15 8.72
CA SER A 264 -1.93 -18.47 8.12
C SER A 264 -2.83 -17.21 8.13
N ALA A 265 -3.42 -16.92 6.98
CA ALA A 265 -4.36 -15.82 6.76
C ALA A 265 -5.70 -16.29 6.19
N ALA A 266 -6.04 -17.56 6.39
CA ALA A 266 -7.32 -18.12 5.93
C ALA A 266 -8.50 -17.30 6.47
N GLY A 267 -9.41 -16.85 5.57
CA GLY A 267 -10.58 -16.04 5.91
C GLY A 267 -10.27 -14.61 6.35
N LYS A 268 -9.06 -14.10 6.12
CA LYS A 268 -8.67 -12.72 6.46
C LYS A 268 -8.78 -11.79 5.26
N SER A 269 -9.03 -10.49 5.54
CA SER A 269 -9.13 -9.42 4.55
C SER A 269 -7.77 -8.78 4.24
N VAL A 270 -7.70 -7.96 3.17
CA VAL A 270 -6.54 -7.13 2.84
C VAL A 270 -6.19 -6.19 3.99
N GLY A 271 -7.18 -5.54 4.61
CA GLY A 271 -6.96 -4.64 5.75
C GLY A 271 -6.28 -5.34 6.94
N TRP A 272 -6.66 -6.60 7.22
CA TRP A 272 -5.98 -7.38 8.27
C TRP A 272 -4.52 -7.70 7.89
N ILE A 273 -4.27 -8.13 6.63
CA ILE A 273 -2.91 -8.41 6.12
C ILE A 273 -2.04 -7.14 6.23
N ARG A 274 -2.55 -5.99 5.78
CA ARG A 274 -1.90 -4.68 5.89
C ARG A 274 -1.52 -4.37 7.33
N THR A 275 -2.47 -4.49 8.26
CA THR A 275 -2.26 -4.21 9.69
C THR A 275 -1.15 -5.08 10.29
N GLN A 276 -1.16 -6.41 10.00
CA GLN A 276 -0.13 -7.30 10.50
C GLN A 276 1.25 -6.98 9.90
N SER A 277 1.30 -6.62 8.62
CA SER A 277 2.54 -6.23 7.92
C SER A 277 3.16 -4.97 8.51
N ILE A 278 2.34 -3.94 8.78
CA ILE A 278 2.78 -2.69 9.42
C ILE A 278 3.30 -2.95 10.84
N ARG A 279 2.55 -3.72 11.66
CA ARG A 279 2.96 -4.06 13.04
C ARG A 279 4.32 -4.73 13.10
N MET A 280 4.63 -5.61 12.16
CA MET A 280 5.93 -6.28 12.11
C MET A 280 6.98 -5.50 11.31
N GLN A 281 6.63 -4.34 10.76
CA GLN A 281 7.51 -3.52 9.91
C GLN A 281 8.05 -4.30 8.71
N ALA A 282 7.21 -5.12 8.09
CA ALA A 282 7.58 -5.89 6.91
C ALA A 282 7.93 -4.95 5.75
N LYS A 283 9.03 -5.23 5.06
CA LYS A 283 9.45 -4.52 3.85
C LYS A 283 8.95 -5.21 2.59
N VAL A 284 8.69 -6.50 2.68
CA VAL A 284 8.15 -7.31 1.59
C VAL A 284 7.05 -8.21 2.14
N VAL A 285 5.96 -8.33 1.41
CA VAL A 285 4.79 -9.13 1.76
C VAL A 285 4.47 -10.09 0.62
N PHE A 286 4.41 -11.38 0.92
CA PHE A 286 3.91 -12.40 0.02
C PHE A 286 2.52 -12.86 0.44
N ILE A 287 1.63 -13.11 -0.54
CA ILE A 287 0.25 -13.54 -0.33
C ILE A 287 -0.06 -14.74 -1.23
N ASP A 288 -0.30 -15.91 -0.64
CA ASP A 288 -0.55 -17.16 -1.37
C ASP A 288 -1.96 -17.70 -1.05
N TYR A 289 -2.96 -17.44 -1.87
CA TYR A 289 -3.07 -16.66 -3.10
C TYR A 289 -4.26 -15.68 -3.04
N LEU A 290 -4.19 -14.64 -3.83
CA LEU A 290 -5.08 -13.48 -3.85
C LEU A 290 -6.57 -13.82 -3.88
N GLN A 291 -7.01 -14.80 -4.71
CA GLN A 291 -8.42 -15.14 -4.85
C GLN A 291 -9.06 -15.81 -3.62
N LEU A 292 -8.27 -16.11 -2.57
CA LEU A 292 -8.78 -16.63 -1.29
C LEU A 292 -8.91 -15.56 -0.19
N ILE A 293 -8.50 -14.34 -0.48
CA ILE A 293 -8.68 -13.22 0.46
C ILE A 293 -10.18 -13.00 0.67
N HIS A 294 -10.57 -12.82 1.93
CA HIS A 294 -11.96 -12.53 2.26
C HIS A 294 -12.30 -11.08 1.96
N GLN A 295 -13.33 -10.89 1.13
CA GLN A 295 -13.90 -9.57 0.81
C GLN A 295 -15.38 -9.55 1.19
N ALA A 296 -15.70 -8.82 2.26
CA ALA A 296 -17.07 -8.69 2.74
C ALA A 296 -17.89 -7.78 1.80
N GLY A 297 -19.14 -8.18 1.50
CA GLY A 297 -20.07 -7.34 0.74
C GLY A 297 -19.90 -7.37 -0.78
N ALA A 298 -18.92 -8.08 -1.33
CA ALA A 298 -18.78 -8.22 -2.78
C ALA A 298 -19.97 -8.97 -3.39
N LYS A 299 -20.49 -8.45 -4.50
CA LYS A 299 -21.68 -9.03 -5.17
C LYS A 299 -21.40 -10.36 -5.88
N ASP A 300 -20.20 -10.48 -6.39
CA ASP A 300 -19.71 -11.66 -7.12
C ASP A 300 -18.19 -11.77 -6.98
N ARG A 301 -17.63 -12.84 -7.53
CA ARG A 301 -16.21 -13.11 -7.42
C ARG A 301 -15.35 -12.14 -8.23
N TYR A 302 -15.86 -11.64 -9.34
CA TYR A 302 -15.15 -10.65 -10.16
C TYR A 302 -14.98 -9.34 -9.38
N SER A 303 -16.08 -8.83 -8.81
CA SER A 303 -16.05 -7.63 -7.97
C SER A 303 -15.12 -7.78 -6.76
N ALA A 304 -15.15 -8.97 -6.10
CA ALA A 304 -14.25 -9.24 -4.97
C ALA A 304 -12.78 -9.16 -5.39
N VAL A 305 -12.38 -9.78 -6.49
CA VAL A 305 -11.01 -9.77 -6.99
C VAL A 305 -10.58 -8.36 -7.41
N THR A 306 -11.48 -7.60 -8.02
CA THR A 306 -11.25 -6.19 -8.38
C THR A 306 -10.93 -5.35 -7.14
N GLU A 307 -11.77 -5.39 -6.12
CA GLU A 307 -11.57 -4.64 -4.87
C GLU A 307 -10.29 -5.06 -4.13
N ILE A 308 -10.00 -6.37 -4.10
CA ILE A 308 -8.77 -6.91 -3.52
C ILE A 308 -7.54 -6.39 -4.25
N SER A 309 -7.55 -6.38 -5.60
CA SER A 309 -6.44 -5.90 -6.41
C SER A 309 -6.13 -4.43 -6.13
N MET A 310 -7.17 -3.58 -6.17
CA MET A 310 -7.06 -2.15 -5.85
C MET A 310 -6.51 -1.93 -4.43
N ALA A 311 -7.04 -2.65 -3.44
CA ALA A 311 -6.60 -2.53 -2.05
C ALA A 311 -5.16 -2.99 -1.83
N LEU A 312 -4.68 -4.02 -2.56
CA LEU A 312 -3.28 -4.47 -2.50
C LEU A 312 -2.33 -3.47 -3.15
N HIS A 313 -2.72 -2.88 -4.27
CA HIS A 313 -1.96 -1.83 -4.93
C HIS A 313 -1.85 -0.59 -4.03
N GLU A 314 -2.96 -0.13 -3.46
CA GLU A 314 -2.97 0.98 -2.48
C GLU A 314 -2.11 0.67 -1.25
N PHE A 315 -2.19 -0.56 -0.72
CA PHE A 315 -1.35 -1.01 0.38
C PHE A 315 0.14 -0.89 0.03
N ALA A 316 0.55 -1.39 -1.14
CA ALA A 316 1.94 -1.30 -1.59
C ALA A 316 2.42 0.16 -1.66
N GLN A 317 1.69 1.02 -2.35
CA GLN A 317 2.04 2.43 -2.56
C GLN A 317 2.04 3.24 -1.27
N SER A 318 0.98 3.14 -0.46
CA SER A 318 0.82 3.96 0.75
C SER A 318 1.83 3.64 1.85
N THR A 319 2.36 2.41 1.89
CA THR A 319 3.31 1.96 2.92
C THR A 319 4.75 1.83 2.43
N GLY A 320 5.00 1.95 1.13
CA GLY A 320 6.31 1.65 0.55
C GLY A 320 6.73 0.18 0.71
N THR A 321 5.77 -0.74 0.84
CA THR A 321 6.02 -2.18 0.98
C THR A 321 5.96 -2.84 -0.39
N LEU A 322 6.93 -3.70 -0.75
CA LEU A 322 6.78 -4.56 -1.92
C LEU A 322 5.73 -5.63 -1.62
N VAL A 323 4.63 -5.65 -2.36
CA VAL A 323 3.57 -6.66 -2.24
C VAL A 323 3.63 -7.62 -3.42
N VAL A 324 3.81 -8.90 -3.13
CA VAL A 324 3.84 -10.00 -4.13
C VAL A 324 2.65 -10.91 -3.88
N ALA A 325 1.65 -10.88 -4.75
CA ALA A 325 0.48 -11.73 -4.65
C ALA A 325 0.52 -12.86 -5.68
N LEU A 326 0.25 -14.09 -5.25
CA LEU A 326 0.07 -15.20 -6.15
C LEU A 326 -1.35 -15.17 -6.72
N ALA A 327 -1.51 -15.54 -7.99
CA ALA A 327 -2.79 -15.62 -8.67
C ALA A 327 -2.94 -16.93 -9.44
N GLN A 328 -4.15 -17.48 -9.42
CA GLN A 328 -4.46 -18.69 -10.16
C GLN A 328 -5.02 -18.35 -11.55
N LEU A 329 -4.50 -19.03 -12.59
CA LEU A 329 -4.98 -18.87 -13.95
C LEU A 329 -6.23 -19.72 -14.24
N ASN A 330 -6.99 -19.33 -15.26
CA ASN A 330 -8.14 -20.08 -15.75
C ASN A 330 -7.69 -21.43 -16.34
N ARG A 331 -8.56 -22.47 -16.20
CA ARG A 331 -8.27 -23.82 -16.73
C ARG A 331 -8.54 -23.94 -18.23
N GLU A 332 -9.36 -23.07 -18.81
CA GLU A 332 -9.84 -23.22 -20.20
C GLU A 332 -8.72 -23.04 -21.25
N THR A 333 -7.75 -22.16 -20.98
CA THR A 333 -6.59 -21.91 -21.85
C THR A 333 -5.54 -23.04 -21.82
N ALA A 334 -5.68 -24.00 -20.89
CA ALA A 334 -4.74 -25.11 -20.73
C ALA A 334 -4.62 -26.03 -21.94
N ARG A 335 -5.59 -25.99 -22.88
CA ARG A 335 -5.70 -26.95 -23.99
C ARG A 335 -4.89 -26.57 -25.23
N THR A 336 -4.39 -25.36 -25.32
CA THR A 336 -3.83 -24.81 -26.58
C THR A 336 -2.32 -24.95 -26.74
N GLY A 337 -1.55 -25.34 -25.69
CA GLY A 337 -0.08 -25.36 -25.76
C GLY A 337 0.57 -23.97 -25.89
N ILE A 338 -0.22 -22.89 -25.84
CA ILE A 338 0.23 -21.52 -25.92
C ILE A 338 0.63 -21.04 -24.50
N PRO A 339 1.70 -20.25 -24.35
CA PRO A 339 2.04 -19.63 -23.08
C PRO A 339 0.87 -18.82 -22.52
N PRO A 340 0.64 -18.80 -21.20
CA PRO A 340 -0.41 -17.99 -20.60
C PRO A 340 -0.12 -16.51 -20.77
N THR A 341 -1.17 -15.71 -20.88
CA THR A 341 -1.13 -14.27 -20.98
C THR A 341 -1.80 -13.62 -19.75
N ALA A 342 -1.65 -12.30 -19.57
CA ALA A 342 -2.32 -11.58 -18.50
C ALA A 342 -3.85 -11.73 -18.53
N ALA A 343 -4.44 -11.90 -19.71
CA ALA A 343 -5.89 -12.18 -19.89
C ALA A 343 -6.34 -13.52 -19.27
N ASP A 344 -5.42 -14.45 -19.03
CA ASP A 344 -5.70 -15.74 -18.39
C ASP A 344 -5.78 -15.64 -16.86
N LEU A 345 -5.42 -14.51 -16.28
CA LEU A 345 -5.63 -14.21 -14.86
C LEU A 345 -7.14 -14.15 -14.63
N ARG A 346 -7.68 -15.22 -14.05
CA ARG A 346 -9.11 -15.41 -13.85
C ARG A 346 -9.75 -14.25 -13.11
N GLU A 347 -10.83 -13.71 -13.68
CA GLU A 347 -11.73 -12.75 -13.04
C GLU A 347 -11.16 -11.32 -12.86
N SER A 348 -10.10 -10.86 -13.63
CA SER A 348 -9.68 -9.49 -13.43
C SER A 348 -8.82 -8.88 -14.55
N GLY A 349 -9.41 -8.14 -15.46
CA GLY A 349 -8.70 -7.05 -16.15
C GLY A 349 -8.13 -6.01 -15.18
N GLN A 350 -8.65 -5.94 -13.95
CA GLN A 350 -8.18 -5.03 -12.92
C GLN A 350 -6.79 -5.40 -12.38
N ILE A 351 -6.47 -6.69 -12.18
CA ILE A 351 -5.11 -7.11 -11.78
C ILE A 351 -4.07 -6.63 -12.80
N GLU A 352 -4.41 -6.73 -14.09
CA GLU A 352 -3.51 -6.26 -15.14
C GLU A 352 -3.30 -4.73 -15.07
N GLN A 353 -4.32 -3.96 -14.71
CA GLN A 353 -4.21 -2.52 -14.57
C GLN A 353 -3.38 -2.13 -13.34
N ASP A 354 -3.65 -2.72 -12.20
CA ASP A 354 -3.09 -2.34 -10.90
C ASP A 354 -1.65 -2.81 -10.71
N ALA A 355 -1.30 -4.04 -11.16
CA ALA A 355 0.04 -4.59 -10.96
C ALA A 355 1.12 -3.76 -11.67
N ASP A 356 2.26 -3.59 -11.00
CA ASP A 356 3.46 -2.98 -11.59
C ASP A 356 4.24 -3.98 -12.43
N ALA A 357 4.21 -5.26 -12.04
CA ALA A 357 4.76 -6.36 -12.83
C ALA A 357 3.89 -7.61 -12.72
N ILE A 358 3.80 -8.38 -13.82
CA ILE A 358 3.09 -9.66 -13.89
C ILE A 358 4.04 -10.71 -14.44
N ILE A 359 4.26 -11.76 -13.65
CA ILE A 359 5.09 -12.92 -13.98
C ILE A 359 4.19 -14.13 -14.08
N LEU A 360 4.08 -14.74 -15.24
CA LEU A 360 3.31 -15.97 -15.42
C LEU A 360 4.22 -17.17 -15.57
N LEU A 361 3.94 -18.23 -14.79
CA LEU A 361 4.66 -19.52 -14.91
C LEU A 361 4.06 -20.33 -16.04
N ALA A 362 4.83 -20.50 -17.12
CA ALA A 362 4.48 -21.31 -18.27
C ALA A 362 5.37 -22.57 -18.32
N GLN A 363 4.74 -23.75 -18.29
CA GLN A 363 5.45 -25.01 -18.47
C GLN A 363 5.68 -25.27 -19.97
N ASN A 364 6.92 -25.54 -20.37
CA ASN A 364 7.20 -25.93 -21.73
C ASN A 364 6.77 -27.40 -21.97
N VAL A 365 5.74 -27.60 -22.78
CA VAL A 365 5.09 -28.90 -23.00
C VAL A 365 5.94 -29.84 -23.90
N THR A 366 6.94 -29.33 -24.60
CA THR A 366 7.68 -30.07 -25.64
C THR A 366 8.70 -31.09 -25.10
N THR A 367 8.99 -31.08 -23.80
CA THR A 367 10.04 -31.93 -23.21
C THR A 367 9.52 -32.90 -22.15
N LYS A 368 8.60 -33.81 -22.52
CA LYS A 368 8.02 -34.83 -21.62
C LYS A 368 9.00 -35.87 -21.02
N LYS A 369 10.28 -35.86 -21.36
CA LYS A 369 11.20 -36.95 -21.05
C LYS A 369 12.33 -36.62 -20.06
N ARG A 370 12.35 -35.48 -19.39
CA ARG A 370 13.42 -35.14 -18.42
C ARG A 370 12.82 -34.84 -17.03
N PRO A 371 13.50 -35.28 -15.95
CA PRO A 371 13.08 -34.96 -14.57
C PRO A 371 13.17 -33.47 -14.25
N GLU A 372 13.91 -32.70 -15.02
CA GLU A 372 13.94 -31.22 -14.98
C GLU A 372 12.91 -30.69 -15.94
N GLN A 373 11.94 -29.98 -15.40
CA GLN A 373 10.90 -29.35 -16.23
C GLN A 373 11.40 -27.98 -16.67
N HIS A 374 11.52 -27.77 -17.98
CA HIS A 374 11.75 -26.46 -18.56
C HIS A 374 10.50 -25.62 -18.41
N TYR A 375 10.67 -24.44 -17.81
CA TYR A 375 9.65 -23.44 -17.64
C TYR A 375 10.08 -22.15 -18.32
N HIS A 376 9.10 -21.30 -18.56
CA HIS A 376 9.32 -19.89 -18.89
C HIS A 376 8.64 -19.03 -17.85
N PHE A 377 9.29 -17.96 -17.44
CA PHE A 377 8.60 -16.82 -16.84
C PHE A 377 8.17 -15.91 -17.97
N ALA A 378 6.87 -15.84 -18.24
CA ALA A 378 6.34 -14.84 -19.14
C ALA A 378 6.15 -13.54 -18.35
N LEU A 379 6.99 -12.55 -18.62
CA LEU A 379 6.80 -11.19 -18.12
C LEU A 379 5.78 -10.49 -19.00
N GLU A 380 4.52 -10.50 -18.58
CA GLU A 380 3.40 -9.95 -19.33
C GLU A 380 3.23 -8.46 -19.08
N LYS A 381 3.64 -7.98 -17.91
CA LYS A 381 3.71 -6.57 -17.56
C LYS A 381 4.95 -6.28 -16.76
N ASN A 382 5.59 -5.15 -17.04
CA ASN A 382 6.74 -4.66 -16.31
C ASN A 382 6.87 -3.15 -16.52
N LYS A 383 6.53 -2.34 -15.52
CA LYS A 383 6.58 -0.88 -15.62
C LYS A 383 8.02 -0.35 -15.69
N GLU A 384 8.97 -1.07 -15.09
CA GLU A 384 10.36 -0.61 -14.94
C GLU A 384 11.34 -1.34 -15.90
N GLY A 385 10.83 -2.16 -16.84
CA GLY A 385 11.70 -2.92 -17.73
C GLY A 385 10.99 -3.57 -18.90
N ASN A 386 11.64 -4.57 -19.49
CA ASN A 386 11.13 -5.26 -20.68
C ASN A 386 10.13 -6.36 -20.31
N VAL A 387 9.23 -6.65 -21.24
CA VAL A 387 8.34 -7.82 -21.23
C VAL A 387 8.92 -8.92 -22.13
N GLY A 388 8.52 -10.17 -21.92
CA GLY A 388 8.96 -11.29 -22.74
C GLY A 388 9.07 -12.61 -21.99
N LEU A 389 9.63 -13.61 -22.65
CA LEU A 389 9.81 -14.96 -22.09
C LEU A 389 11.24 -15.12 -21.57
N LEU A 390 11.36 -15.58 -20.33
CA LEU A 390 12.63 -15.86 -19.67
C LEU A 390 12.71 -17.35 -19.36
N ASP A 391 13.77 -18.01 -19.83
CA ASP A 391 13.97 -19.44 -19.61
C ASP A 391 14.43 -19.74 -18.19
N ILE A 392 13.81 -20.76 -17.59
CA ILE A 392 14.10 -21.21 -16.24
C ILE A 392 13.86 -22.73 -16.11
N MET A 393 14.57 -23.38 -15.22
CA MET A 393 14.36 -24.80 -14.89
C MET A 393 13.69 -24.88 -13.50
N PHE A 394 12.73 -25.79 -13.37
CA PHE A 394 12.11 -26.11 -12.08
C PHE A 394 12.44 -27.55 -11.68
N GLN A 395 13.18 -27.72 -10.61
CA GLN A 395 13.45 -29.01 -9.96
C GLN A 395 12.35 -29.29 -8.94
N MET A 396 11.34 -30.04 -9.36
CA MET A 396 10.15 -30.31 -8.55
C MET A 396 10.46 -31.02 -7.23
N GLU A 397 11.42 -31.96 -7.26
CA GLU A 397 11.79 -32.76 -6.08
C GLU A 397 12.34 -31.87 -4.95
N THR A 398 13.22 -30.94 -5.28
CA THR A 398 13.83 -30.00 -4.32
C THR A 398 13.12 -28.67 -4.22
N GLN A 399 12.02 -28.48 -4.95
CA GLN A 399 11.24 -27.25 -5.00
C GLN A 399 12.06 -26.01 -5.43
N GLN A 400 13.10 -26.19 -6.28
CA GLN A 400 14.01 -25.12 -6.69
C GLN A 400 13.78 -24.68 -8.13
N PHE A 401 13.76 -23.38 -8.35
CA PHE A 401 13.94 -22.77 -9.67
C PHE A 401 15.41 -22.43 -9.85
N LYS A 402 15.97 -22.80 -11.00
CA LYS A 402 17.38 -22.61 -11.37
C LYS A 402 17.50 -22.01 -12.76
N GLU A 403 18.48 -21.16 -12.93
CA GLU A 403 18.80 -20.58 -14.23
C GLU A 403 19.25 -21.64 -15.21
N CYS A 404 18.85 -21.51 -16.48
CA CYS A 404 19.32 -22.36 -17.55
C CYS A 404 20.80 -22.04 -17.85
N VAL A 405 21.68 -22.97 -17.60
CA VAL A 405 23.09 -22.86 -18.04
C VAL A 405 23.13 -23.41 -19.45
N TRP A 406 23.19 -22.54 -20.44
CA TRP A 406 23.46 -22.93 -21.82
C TRP A 406 24.96 -23.22 -21.91
N MET A 407 25.33 -24.52 -22.09
CA MET A 407 26.70 -24.93 -22.47
C MET A 407 26.92 -24.68 -23.96
#